data_6167b74eba570d0b869202f54598bb28
#
_entry.id   6167b74eba570d0b869202f54598bb28
#
_cell.length_a   1.000
_cell.length_b   1.000
_cell.length_c   1.000
_cell.angle_alpha   90.00
_cell.angle_beta   90.00
_cell.angle_gamma   90.00
#
_symmetry.space_group_name_H-M   'P 1'
#
loop_
_entity.id
_entity.type
_entity.pdbx_description
1 polymer ?
#
loop_
_entity_poly.entity_id
_entity_poly.type
_entity_poly.pdbx_seq_one_letter_code
_entity_poly.pdbx_strand_id
1 'polypeptide(L)'
;MTQLTNSISRSQIEQLVRQALGQQLGSAASPSSAPNPLVVNISARHIHLSQEHLEVLFGKGAQLEIQKDLYQEGYFAATQTVAIVGPRRRMIPNVRVLGPCRGDTQVELAFTDTISLGLEVPIRISGDLENTPGCVLMGPKGVVELDKGVIRAARHVHMSPADCAHYGCANGDKLHLRIESNGCTTVLEDVVVRENPEVKLEVHIDTDEGNAVDLDHATSVKLFVPEGCKCKHS
;
A
#
# COMPACT_ATOMS: atom_id res chain seq x y z
N MET A 1 -54.93 -44.69 28.56
CA MET A 1 -53.62 -44.06 28.86
C MET A 1 -52.89 -43.94 27.59
N THR A 2 -52.94 -42.73 26.96
CA THR A 2 -52.29 -42.45 25.68
C THR A 2 -51.01 -41.64 25.97
N GLN A 3 -49.86 -42.26 25.79
CA GLN A 3 -48.60 -41.57 25.91
C GLN A 3 -48.37 -40.70 24.63
N LEU A 4 -48.35 -39.40 24.80
CA LEU A 4 -47.90 -38.45 23.77
C LEU A 4 -46.38 -38.45 23.77
N THR A 5 -45.77 -39.13 22.82
CA THR A 5 -44.36 -39.00 22.51
C THR A 5 -44.16 -37.70 21.70
N ASN A 6 -43.70 -36.66 22.39
CA ASN A 6 -43.30 -35.41 21.72
C ASN A 6 -42.01 -35.69 20.95
N SER A 7 -42.09 -36.04 19.68
CA SER A 7 -40.93 -36.17 18.81
C SER A 7 -40.53 -34.78 18.31
N ILE A 8 -39.37 -34.30 18.76
CA ILE A 8 -38.76 -33.08 18.27
C ILE A 8 -38.41 -33.27 16.79
N SER A 9 -38.91 -32.41 15.92
CA SER A 9 -38.66 -32.51 14.49
C SER A 9 -37.20 -32.14 14.18
N ARG A 10 -36.66 -32.66 13.06
CA ARG A 10 -35.31 -32.35 12.59
C ARG A 10 -35.09 -30.84 12.45
N SER A 11 -36.08 -30.10 11.97
CA SER A 11 -36.02 -28.63 11.84
C SER A 11 -35.91 -27.92 13.19
N GLN A 12 -36.59 -28.44 14.24
CA GLN A 12 -36.44 -27.89 15.59
C GLN A 12 -35.06 -28.15 16.18
N ILE A 13 -34.48 -29.32 15.89
CA ILE A 13 -33.11 -29.64 16.32
C ILE A 13 -32.10 -28.71 15.58
N GLU A 14 -32.24 -28.52 14.26
CA GLU A 14 -31.40 -27.60 13.48
C GLU A 14 -31.51 -26.17 13.99
N GLN A 15 -32.70 -25.73 14.36
CA GLN A 15 -32.92 -24.38 14.90
C GLN A 15 -32.30 -24.20 16.28
N LEU A 16 -32.42 -25.19 17.16
CA LEU A 16 -31.79 -25.18 18.49
C LEU A 16 -30.25 -25.23 18.38
N VAL A 17 -29.70 -26.02 17.47
CA VAL A 17 -28.27 -26.09 17.22
C VAL A 17 -27.74 -24.75 16.67
N ARG A 18 -28.43 -24.13 15.74
CA ARG A 18 -28.06 -22.78 15.22
C ARG A 18 -28.13 -21.72 16.31
N GLN A 19 -29.14 -21.80 17.20
CA GLN A 19 -29.31 -20.87 18.31
C GLN A 19 -28.22 -21.05 19.37
N ALA A 20 -27.88 -22.29 19.71
CA ALA A 20 -26.82 -22.64 20.66
C ALA A 20 -25.43 -22.26 20.10
N LEU A 21 -25.16 -22.54 18.81
CA LEU A 21 -23.95 -22.13 18.13
C LEU A 21 -23.86 -20.58 17.97
N GLY A 22 -24.98 -19.92 17.68
CA GLY A 22 -25.05 -18.45 17.62
C GLY A 22 -24.79 -17.80 18.98
N GLN A 23 -25.23 -18.41 20.09
CA GLN A 23 -24.94 -17.95 21.44
C GLN A 23 -23.50 -18.25 21.87
N GLN A 24 -22.91 -19.37 21.46
CA GLN A 24 -21.50 -19.68 21.72
C GLN A 24 -20.55 -18.90 20.80
N LEU A 25 -20.92 -18.66 19.54
CA LEU A 25 -20.14 -17.84 18.60
C LEU A 25 -20.34 -16.34 18.84
N GLY A 26 -21.47 -15.92 19.39
CA GLY A 26 -21.71 -14.53 19.82
C GLY A 26 -20.99 -14.16 21.12
N SER A 27 -20.45 -15.14 21.84
CA SER A 27 -19.58 -14.94 23.01
C SER A 27 -18.09 -15.23 22.70
N ALA A 28 -17.79 -15.66 21.47
CA ALA A 28 -16.43 -15.91 21.03
C ALA A 28 -15.95 -14.75 20.16
N ALA A 29 -14.99 -14.03 20.70
CA ALA A 29 -14.18 -13.00 20.09
C ALA A 29 -14.91 -11.65 19.93
N SER A 30 -14.81 -10.83 20.94
CA SER A 30 -14.33 -9.48 20.71
C SER A 30 -13.11 -9.64 19.79
N PRO A 31 -13.05 -9.00 18.62
CA PRO A 31 -11.86 -9.07 17.78
C PRO A 31 -10.68 -8.72 18.68
N SER A 32 -9.65 -9.55 18.66
CA SER A 32 -8.40 -9.27 19.35
C SER A 32 -8.08 -7.80 19.10
N SER A 33 -8.08 -6.98 20.11
CA SER A 33 -7.82 -5.54 20.02
C SER A 33 -6.33 -5.26 19.73
N ALA A 34 -5.55 -6.29 19.46
CA ALA A 34 -4.16 -6.16 19.06
C ALA A 34 -4.10 -5.89 17.55
N PRO A 35 -3.44 -4.81 17.13
CA PRO A 35 -3.24 -4.54 15.72
C PRO A 35 -2.37 -5.61 15.10
N ASN A 36 -2.40 -5.72 13.77
CA ASN A 36 -1.39 -6.47 13.04
C ASN A 36 0.00 -5.94 13.42
N PRO A 37 1.06 -6.76 13.37
CA PRO A 37 2.41 -6.26 13.58
C PRO A 37 2.69 -5.09 12.64
N LEU A 38 3.19 -3.98 13.19
CA LEU A 38 3.56 -2.81 12.39
C LEU A 38 4.79 -3.14 11.54
N VAL A 39 4.62 -3.09 10.23
CA VAL A 39 5.70 -3.22 9.24
C VAL A 39 5.95 -1.86 8.62
N VAL A 40 7.23 -1.49 8.47
CA VAL A 40 7.64 -0.28 7.74
C VAL A 40 8.52 -0.72 6.58
N ASN A 41 8.09 -0.41 5.35
CA ASN A 41 8.82 -0.77 4.15
C ASN A 41 9.25 0.48 3.36
N ILE A 42 10.43 0.38 2.76
CA ILE A 42 10.90 1.37 1.79
C ILE A 42 10.27 1.03 0.44
N SER A 43 9.41 1.94 -0.03
CA SER A 43 8.91 1.92 -1.40
C SER A 43 9.98 2.51 -2.32
N ALA A 44 10.90 1.65 -2.79
CA ALA A 44 11.91 2.06 -3.75
C ALA A 44 11.24 2.49 -5.07
N ARG A 45 11.98 3.26 -5.89
CA ARG A 45 11.48 3.66 -7.21
C ARG A 45 10.91 2.49 -7.99
N HIS A 46 9.72 2.66 -8.54
CA HIS A 46 9.03 1.63 -9.31
C HIS A 46 8.01 2.24 -10.28
N ILE A 47 7.40 1.38 -11.06
CA ILE A 47 6.41 1.80 -12.05
C ILE A 47 5.24 0.81 -12.07
N HIS A 48 4.04 1.36 -12.20
CA HIS A 48 2.84 0.62 -12.57
C HIS A 48 2.51 0.94 -14.02
N LEU A 49 2.30 -0.07 -14.83
CA LEU A 49 1.97 0.09 -16.25
C LEU A 49 0.47 -0.13 -16.51
N SER A 50 -0.06 0.60 -17.47
CA SER A 50 -1.28 0.17 -18.15
C SER A 50 -0.97 -1.01 -19.07
N GLN A 51 -1.98 -1.82 -19.41
CA GLN A 51 -1.79 -2.95 -20.32
C GLN A 51 -1.31 -2.47 -21.70
N GLU A 52 -1.80 -1.34 -22.18
CA GLU A 52 -1.39 -0.74 -23.44
C GLU A 52 0.12 -0.42 -23.45
N HIS A 53 0.60 0.29 -22.40
CA HIS A 53 2.01 0.64 -22.31
C HIS A 53 2.91 -0.57 -22.06
N LEU A 54 2.41 -1.61 -21.37
CA LEU A 54 3.13 -2.87 -21.23
C LEU A 54 3.38 -3.50 -22.62
N GLU A 55 2.38 -3.52 -23.49
CA GLU A 55 2.52 -4.08 -24.84
C GLU A 55 3.44 -3.23 -25.72
N VAL A 56 3.44 -1.91 -25.61
CA VAL A 56 4.37 -1.06 -26.33
C VAL A 56 5.81 -1.33 -25.91
N LEU A 57 6.05 -1.44 -24.59
CA LEU A 57 7.40 -1.58 -24.03
C LEU A 57 7.97 -3.00 -24.18
N PHE A 58 7.12 -4.03 -24.14
CA PHE A 58 7.56 -5.44 -24.11
C PHE A 58 7.06 -6.29 -25.27
N GLY A 59 6.18 -5.77 -26.10
CA GLY A 59 5.61 -6.43 -27.28
C GLY A 59 4.14 -6.78 -27.09
N LYS A 60 3.44 -6.92 -28.21
CA LYS A 60 2.01 -7.24 -28.25
C LYS A 60 1.71 -8.55 -27.51
N GLY A 61 0.70 -8.52 -26.63
CA GLY A 61 0.29 -9.65 -25.82
C GLY A 61 1.20 -9.90 -24.61
N ALA A 62 2.16 -9.00 -24.31
CA ALA A 62 3.01 -9.12 -23.13
C ALA A 62 2.18 -9.16 -21.83
N GLN A 63 2.63 -9.99 -20.91
CA GLN A 63 2.09 -10.09 -19.56
C GLN A 63 3.21 -9.90 -18.55
N LEU A 64 2.88 -9.39 -17.36
CA LEU A 64 3.84 -9.29 -16.28
C LEU A 64 4.13 -10.68 -15.70
N GLU A 65 5.39 -11.00 -15.55
CA GLU A 65 5.86 -12.25 -14.95
C GLU A 65 6.27 -11.98 -13.50
N ILE A 66 5.72 -12.77 -12.58
CA ILE A 66 6.00 -12.61 -11.15
C ILE A 66 7.45 -12.99 -10.85
N GLN A 67 8.22 -12.06 -10.30
CA GLN A 67 9.53 -12.32 -9.73
C GLN A 67 9.44 -12.59 -8.22
N LYS A 68 8.62 -11.78 -7.51
CA LYS A 68 8.46 -11.85 -6.05
C LYS A 68 7.12 -11.24 -5.64
N ASP A 69 6.37 -11.95 -4.81
CA ASP A 69 5.19 -11.38 -4.16
C ASP A 69 5.58 -10.28 -3.17
N LEU A 70 4.73 -9.26 -3.07
CA LEU A 70 4.86 -8.18 -2.10
C LEU A 70 4.12 -8.51 -0.81
N TYR A 71 4.32 -7.71 0.21
CA TYR A 71 3.68 -7.92 1.52
C TYR A 71 2.16 -7.83 1.44
N GLN A 72 1.63 -6.90 0.64
CA GLN A 72 0.20 -6.80 0.35
C GLN A 72 -0.21 -7.88 -0.66
N GLU A 73 -1.29 -8.60 -0.36
CA GLU A 73 -1.80 -9.68 -1.20
C GLU A 73 -2.25 -9.18 -2.58
N GLY A 74 -1.98 -9.96 -3.61
CA GLY A 74 -2.33 -9.61 -5.00
C GLY A 74 -1.35 -8.66 -5.69
N TYR A 75 -0.36 -8.13 -4.99
CA TYR A 75 0.69 -7.29 -5.57
C TYR A 75 2.02 -8.03 -5.67
N PHE A 76 2.78 -7.75 -6.70
CA PHE A 76 4.06 -8.42 -6.95
C PHE A 76 5.05 -7.51 -7.69
N ALA A 77 6.34 -7.77 -7.48
CA ALA A 77 7.39 -7.25 -8.33
C ALA A 77 7.51 -8.16 -9.57
N ALA A 78 7.42 -7.58 -10.76
CA ALA A 78 7.56 -8.32 -12.00
C ALA A 78 9.04 -8.54 -12.36
N THR A 79 9.34 -9.49 -13.24
CA THR A 79 10.69 -9.65 -13.83
C THR A 79 11.05 -8.46 -14.71
N GLN A 80 10.04 -7.81 -15.29
CA GLN A 80 10.19 -6.69 -16.21
C GLN A 80 10.72 -5.45 -15.51
N THR A 81 11.63 -4.77 -16.21
CA THR A 81 12.17 -3.47 -15.85
C THR A 81 12.17 -2.55 -17.05
N VAL A 82 12.10 -1.26 -16.79
CA VAL A 82 12.21 -0.22 -17.80
C VAL A 82 13.29 0.80 -17.43
N ALA A 83 13.76 1.58 -18.38
CA ALA A 83 14.54 2.77 -18.10
C ALA A 83 13.63 4.01 -18.16
N ILE A 84 13.86 4.96 -17.27
CA ILE A 84 13.19 6.26 -17.22
C ILE A 84 14.16 7.33 -17.70
N VAL A 85 13.73 8.18 -18.64
CA VAL A 85 14.52 9.31 -19.13
C VAL A 85 13.79 10.60 -18.82
N GLY A 86 14.49 11.52 -18.16
CA GLY A 86 13.99 12.85 -17.82
C GLY A 86 14.50 13.95 -18.75
N PRO A 87 14.01 15.20 -18.60
CA PRO A 87 14.35 16.33 -19.46
C PRO A 87 15.83 16.71 -19.43
N ARG A 88 16.58 16.37 -18.38
CA ARG A 88 18.04 16.54 -18.34
C ARG A 88 18.83 15.54 -19.18
N ARG A 89 18.13 14.68 -19.94
CA ARG A 89 18.71 13.56 -20.72
C ARG A 89 19.49 12.57 -19.84
N ARG A 90 19.21 12.54 -18.55
CA ARG A 90 19.67 11.51 -17.63
C ARG A 90 18.68 10.38 -17.62
N MET A 91 19.19 9.18 -17.39
CA MET A 91 18.42 7.94 -17.41
C MET A 91 18.61 7.21 -16.09
N ILE A 92 17.51 6.67 -15.56
CA ILE A 92 17.51 5.71 -14.45
C ILE A 92 17.16 4.34 -15.06
N PRO A 93 18.11 3.41 -15.17
CA PRO A 93 17.88 2.08 -15.73
C PRO A 93 17.26 1.15 -14.68
N ASN A 94 16.73 0.02 -15.16
CA ASN A 94 16.27 -1.11 -14.35
C ASN A 94 15.22 -0.75 -13.30
N VAL A 95 14.33 0.20 -13.61
CA VAL A 95 13.21 0.52 -12.74
C VAL A 95 12.21 -0.62 -12.79
N ARG A 96 11.88 -1.17 -11.64
CA ARG A 96 11.03 -2.35 -11.50
C ARG A 96 9.58 -2.03 -11.83
N VAL A 97 8.95 -2.91 -12.63
CA VAL A 97 7.49 -2.88 -12.81
C VAL A 97 6.84 -3.64 -11.67
N LEU A 98 5.84 -3.02 -11.04
CA LEU A 98 4.99 -3.67 -10.06
C LEU A 98 3.64 -4.02 -10.70
N GLY A 99 3.21 -5.24 -10.46
CA GLY A 99 1.93 -5.74 -10.92
C GLY A 99 0.86 -5.78 -9.82
N PRO A 100 -0.40 -5.97 -10.22
CA PRO A 100 -0.90 -6.11 -11.61
C PRO A 100 -0.89 -4.78 -12.40
N CYS A 101 -1.16 -4.84 -13.72
CA CYS A 101 -1.37 -3.64 -14.52
C CYS A 101 -2.54 -2.82 -13.97
N ARG A 102 -2.44 -1.50 -14.13
CA ARG A 102 -3.46 -0.53 -13.71
C ARG A 102 -4.13 0.14 -14.92
N GLY A 103 -5.15 0.96 -14.68
CA GLY A 103 -5.78 1.76 -15.75
C GLY A 103 -4.82 2.75 -16.38
N ASP A 104 -4.08 3.49 -15.54
CA ASP A 104 -3.08 4.47 -15.96
C ASP A 104 -1.67 4.03 -15.56
N THR A 105 -0.69 4.43 -16.38
CA THR A 105 0.73 4.26 -16.04
C THR A 105 1.15 5.31 -15.03
N GLN A 106 1.79 4.87 -13.95
CA GLN A 106 2.28 5.70 -12.85
C GLN A 106 3.73 5.36 -12.53
N VAL A 107 4.55 6.38 -12.38
CA VAL A 107 5.96 6.28 -11.98
C VAL A 107 6.12 6.88 -10.59
N GLU A 108 6.63 6.11 -9.65
CA GLU A 108 6.91 6.57 -8.30
C GLU A 108 8.42 6.70 -8.09
N LEU A 109 8.86 7.90 -7.73
CA LEU A 109 10.27 8.27 -7.57
C LEU A 109 10.51 8.88 -6.18
N ALA A 110 11.71 8.67 -5.64
CA ALA A 110 12.20 9.45 -4.52
C ALA A 110 12.65 10.87 -4.98
N PHE A 111 12.81 11.81 -4.07
CA PHE A 111 13.18 13.19 -4.42
C PHE A 111 14.53 13.27 -5.12
N THR A 112 15.52 12.51 -4.66
CA THR A 112 16.85 12.44 -5.29
C THR A 112 16.77 11.97 -6.75
N ASP A 113 15.88 11.04 -7.07
CA ASP A 113 15.65 10.59 -8.44
C ASP A 113 15.11 11.72 -9.33
N THR A 114 14.13 12.46 -8.80
CA THR A 114 13.50 13.58 -9.55
C THR A 114 14.51 14.68 -9.84
N ILE A 115 15.37 15.02 -8.87
CA ILE A 115 16.47 15.96 -9.06
C ILE A 115 17.44 15.46 -10.15
N SER A 116 17.80 14.18 -10.11
CA SER A 116 18.68 13.57 -11.10
C SER A 116 18.10 13.68 -12.51
N LEU A 117 16.84 13.37 -12.69
CA LEU A 117 16.14 13.43 -13.97
C LEU A 117 15.82 14.87 -14.42
N GLY A 118 15.78 15.83 -13.49
CA GLY A 118 15.41 17.23 -13.75
C GLY A 118 13.89 17.42 -13.83
N LEU A 119 13.15 16.66 -13.04
CA LEU A 119 11.69 16.73 -12.94
C LEU A 119 11.29 17.48 -11.66
N GLU A 120 10.31 18.37 -11.76
CA GLU A 120 9.60 18.92 -10.62
C GLU A 120 8.36 18.06 -10.35
N VAL A 121 8.45 17.18 -9.38
CA VAL A 121 7.45 16.15 -9.12
C VAL A 121 6.72 16.44 -7.81
N PRO A 122 5.39 16.59 -7.84
CA PRO A 122 4.60 16.82 -6.65
C PRO A 122 4.47 15.54 -5.80
N ILE A 123 4.25 15.74 -4.49
CA ILE A 123 3.82 14.65 -3.61
C ILE A 123 2.34 14.38 -3.88
N ARG A 124 1.99 13.10 -4.13
CA ARG A 124 0.62 12.66 -4.41
C ARG A 124 0.33 11.34 -3.71
N ILE A 125 -0.93 11.11 -3.42
CA ILE A 125 -1.41 9.76 -3.11
C ILE A 125 -1.40 8.95 -4.41
N SER A 126 -0.92 7.70 -4.34
CA SER A 126 -0.90 6.79 -5.49
C SER A 126 -2.29 6.69 -6.14
N GLY A 127 -2.35 6.95 -7.44
CA GLY A 127 -3.57 7.07 -8.24
C GLY A 127 -3.99 8.51 -8.56
N ASP A 128 -3.52 9.51 -7.81
CA ASP A 128 -3.71 10.92 -8.15
C ASP A 128 -2.60 11.40 -9.08
N LEU A 129 -2.92 11.44 -10.38
CA LEU A 129 -1.97 11.81 -11.44
C LEU A 129 -2.26 13.19 -12.04
N GLU A 130 -3.20 13.93 -11.47
CA GLU A 130 -3.55 15.25 -11.99
C GLU A 130 -2.44 16.26 -11.76
N ASN A 131 -2.13 17.04 -12.82
CA ASN A 131 -1.06 18.05 -12.79
C ASN A 131 0.31 17.50 -12.38
N THR A 132 0.61 16.27 -12.75
CA THR A 132 1.93 15.65 -12.57
C THR A 132 2.73 15.70 -13.86
N PRO A 133 4.07 15.76 -13.80
CA PRO A 133 4.91 15.72 -15.01
C PRO A 133 4.90 14.34 -15.64
N GLY A 134 5.27 14.30 -16.91
CA GLY A 134 5.55 13.08 -17.64
C GLY A 134 7.05 12.75 -17.67
N CYS A 135 7.37 11.66 -18.35
CA CYS A 135 8.74 11.25 -18.66
C CYS A 135 8.75 10.27 -19.83
N VAL A 136 9.91 9.91 -20.31
CA VAL A 136 10.05 8.87 -21.35
C VAL A 136 10.41 7.55 -20.68
N LEU A 137 9.66 6.50 -21.03
CA LEU A 137 9.91 5.11 -20.62
C LEU A 137 10.50 4.33 -21.78
N MET A 138 11.55 3.57 -21.53
CA MET A 138 12.19 2.72 -22.53
C MET A 138 12.16 1.27 -22.08
N GLY A 139 11.53 0.43 -22.87
CA GLY A 139 11.53 -1.03 -22.74
C GLY A 139 12.33 -1.70 -23.84
N PRO A 140 12.42 -3.04 -23.82
CA PRO A 140 13.21 -3.79 -24.82
C PRO A 140 12.62 -3.79 -26.24
N LYS A 141 11.34 -3.43 -26.39
CA LYS A 141 10.64 -3.45 -27.69
C LYS A 141 10.14 -2.09 -28.15
N GLY A 142 10.07 -1.11 -27.26
CA GLY A 142 9.55 0.21 -27.60
C GLY A 142 9.79 1.27 -26.54
N VAL A 143 9.25 2.43 -26.83
CA VAL A 143 9.36 3.64 -26.02
C VAL A 143 7.96 4.21 -25.85
N VAL A 144 7.67 4.69 -24.65
CA VAL A 144 6.43 5.41 -24.30
C VAL A 144 6.82 6.78 -23.77
N GLU A 145 6.25 7.83 -24.34
CA GLU A 145 6.31 9.18 -23.82
C GLU A 145 5.05 9.42 -23.00
N LEU A 146 5.21 9.64 -21.70
CA LEU A 146 4.14 9.98 -20.79
C LEU A 146 3.98 11.49 -20.69
N ASP A 147 2.79 12.01 -20.92
CA ASP A 147 2.46 13.42 -20.68
C ASP A 147 2.35 13.74 -19.18
N LYS A 148 1.94 12.75 -18.38
CA LYS A 148 1.73 12.82 -16.93
C LYS A 148 1.99 11.46 -16.27
N GLY A 149 1.98 11.41 -14.96
CA GLY A 149 2.00 10.17 -14.21
C GLY A 149 3.23 9.95 -13.35
N VAL A 150 4.17 10.91 -13.29
CA VAL A 150 5.31 10.84 -12.38
C VAL A 150 4.94 11.52 -11.07
N ILE A 151 5.03 10.78 -9.96
CA ILE A 151 4.73 11.25 -8.61
C ILE A 151 5.87 10.95 -7.64
N ARG A 152 5.92 11.71 -6.56
CA ARG A 152 6.53 11.29 -5.30
C ARG A 152 5.38 10.79 -4.43
N ALA A 153 5.34 9.50 -4.14
CA ALA A 153 4.27 8.96 -3.31
C ALA A 153 4.32 9.58 -1.91
N ALA A 154 3.19 10.11 -1.43
CA ALA A 154 3.07 10.53 -0.05
C ALA A 154 3.33 9.32 0.84
N ARG A 155 4.09 9.51 1.94
CA ARG A 155 4.18 8.47 2.95
C ARG A 155 2.81 8.10 3.46
N HIS A 156 2.54 6.82 3.59
CA HIS A 156 1.20 6.37 3.95
C HIS A 156 1.24 5.05 4.70
N VAL A 157 0.15 4.73 5.36
CA VAL A 157 -0.04 3.46 6.04
C VAL A 157 -1.30 2.77 5.51
N HIS A 158 -1.15 1.52 5.11
CA HIS A 158 -2.27 0.63 4.84
C HIS A 158 -2.80 0.08 6.15
N MET A 159 -4.09 0.22 6.39
CA MET A 159 -4.78 -0.22 7.60
C MET A 159 -6.07 -0.94 7.28
N SER A 160 -6.33 -2.03 8.00
CA SER A 160 -7.66 -2.61 8.06
C SER A 160 -8.57 -1.75 8.95
N PRO A 161 -9.91 -1.91 8.87
CA PRO A 161 -10.82 -1.24 9.81
C PRO A 161 -10.51 -1.53 11.28
N ALA A 162 -10.00 -2.73 11.60
CA ALA A 162 -9.59 -3.11 12.95
C ALA A 162 -8.35 -2.33 13.40
N ASP A 163 -7.37 -2.12 12.50
CA ASP A 163 -6.19 -1.32 12.80
C ASP A 163 -6.58 0.15 13.00
N CYS A 164 -7.46 0.71 12.14
CA CYS A 164 -7.98 2.07 12.30
C CYS A 164 -8.68 2.26 13.66
N ALA A 165 -9.51 1.31 14.07
CA ALA A 165 -10.16 1.32 15.37
C ALA A 165 -9.15 1.27 16.53
N HIS A 166 -8.09 0.45 16.41
CA HIS A 166 -7.03 0.36 17.42
C HIS A 166 -6.25 1.66 17.57
N TYR A 167 -5.88 2.29 16.46
CA TYR A 167 -5.13 3.56 16.47
C TYR A 167 -6.02 4.78 16.73
N GLY A 168 -7.35 4.65 16.65
CA GLY A 168 -8.30 5.75 16.82
C GLY A 168 -8.24 6.74 15.67
N CYS A 169 -8.09 6.28 14.44
CA CYS A 169 -7.99 7.08 13.23
C CYS A 169 -8.96 6.58 12.14
N ALA A 170 -9.09 7.35 11.08
CA ALA A 170 -9.94 7.06 9.92
C ALA A 170 -9.17 7.25 8.61
N ASN A 171 -9.75 6.76 7.51
CA ASN A 171 -9.18 6.93 6.18
C ASN A 171 -8.92 8.41 5.87
N GLY A 172 -7.71 8.73 5.41
CA GLY A 172 -7.26 10.08 5.09
C GLY A 172 -6.67 10.85 6.26
N ASP A 173 -6.78 10.37 7.50
CA ASP A 173 -6.10 10.97 8.65
C ASP A 173 -4.58 10.91 8.47
N LYS A 174 -3.88 11.79 9.19
CA LYS A 174 -2.43 11.87 9.18
C LYS A 174 -1.87 11.44 10.53
N LEU A 175 -1.08 10.40 10.51
CA LEU A 175 -0.38 9.86 11.66
C LEU A 175 1.10 10.28 11.65
N HIS A 176 1.78 10.06 12.77
CA HIS A 176 3.22 10.24 12.90
C HIS A 176 3.90 8.88 13.07
N LEU A 177 5.02 8.68 12.39
CA LEU A 177 5.87 7.50 12.50
C LEU A 177 7.19 7.87 13.18
N ARG A 178 7.41 7.38 14.39
CA ARG A 178 8.71 7.46 15.08
C ARG A 178 9.54 6.22 14.71
N ILE A 179 10.75 6.47 14.25
CA ILE A 179 11.75 5.45 13.95
C ILE A 179 12.95 5.71 14.85
N GLU A 180 13.32 4.73 15.66
CA GLU A 180 14.49 4.78 16.52
C GLU A 180 15.65 3.99 15.90
N SER A 181 16.68 4.68 15.51
CA SER A 181 17.91 4.14 14.97
C SER A 181 19.12 4.87 15.54
N ASN A 182 20.27 4.22 15.49
CA ASN A 182 21.49 4.74 16.13
C ASN A 182 21.97 6.03 15.42
N GLY A 183 21.78 7.18 16.08
CA GLY A 183 22.17 8.49 15.59
C GLY A 183 21.20 9.12 14.56
N CYS A 184 20.17 8.41 14.13
CA CYS A 184 19.20 8.86 13.12
C CYS A 184 17.74 8.83 13.61
N THR A 185 17.51 8.77 14.92
CA THR A 185 16.15 8.74 15.48
C THR A 185 15.34 9.95 15.02
N THR A 186 14.20 9.70 14.42
CA THR A 186 13.38 10.73 13.75
C THR A 186 11.89 10.45 13.91
N VAL A 187 11.08 11.49 13.82
CA VAL A 187 9.64 11.38 13.63
C VAL A 187 9.30 11.89 12.23
N LEU A 188 8.72 11.02 11.43
CA LEU A 188 8.15 11.36 10.13
C LEU A 188 6.66 11.68 10.36
N GLU A 189 6.28 12.91 10.06
CA GLU A 189 4.89 13.38 10.15
C GLU A 189 4.14 13.13 8.84
N ASP A 190 2.84 13.43 8.81
CA ASP A 190 1.98 13.34 7.63
C ASP A 190 1.90 11.95 6.99
N VAL A 191 1.95 10.87 7.77
CA VAL A 191 1.70 9.51 7.28
C VAL A 191 0.21 9.33 7.05
N VAL A 192 -0.21 9.31 5.79
CA VAL A 192 -1.64 9.28 5.41
C VAL A 192 -2.22 7.88 5.60
N VAL A 193 -3.33 7.79 6.30
CA VAL A 193 -4.07 6.54 6.50
C VAL A 193 -4.81 6.14 5.21
N ARG A 194 -4.60 4.92 4.75
CA ARG A 194 -5.31 4.28 3.64
C ARG A 194 -6.02 3.04 4.15
N GLU A 195 -7.29 3.22 4.49
CA GLU A 195 -8.12 2.14 4.99
C GLU A 195 -8.63 1.25 3.86
N ASN A 196 -8.45 -0.06 4.01
CA ASN A 196 -9.03 -1.07 3.14
C ASN A 196 -9.13 -2.39 3.93
N PRO A 197 -10.27 -3.10 3.90
CA PRO A 197 -10.46 -4.36 4.65
C PRO A 197 -9.53 -5.50 4.24
N GLU A 198 -8.96 -5.45 3.05
CA GLU A 198 -8.12 -6.52 2.49
C GLU A 198 -6.62 -6.30 2.69
N VAL A 199 -6.20 -5.20 3.34
CA VAL A 199 -4.79 -4.89 3.52
C VAL A 199 -4.26 -5.32 4.88
N LYS A 200 -2.95 -5.56 4.92
CA LYS A 200 -2.18 -5.75 6.15
C LYS A 200 -1.61 -4.40 6.61
N LEU A 201 -1.41 -4.25 7.93
CA LEU A 201 -0.82 -3.04 8.50
C LEU A 201 0.61 -2.86 7.98
N GLU A 202 0.82 -1.83 7.17
CA GLU A 202 2.10 -1.56 6.54
C GLU A 202 2.27 -0.08 6.25
N VAL A 203 3.37 0.50 6.73
CA VAL A 203 3.78 1.87 6.39
C VAL A 203 4.72 1.84 5.20
N HIS A 204 4.49 2.73 4.25
CA HIS A 204 5.36 2.99 3.11
C HIS A 204 6.00 4.36 3.24
N ILE A 205 7.32 4.40 3.14
CA ILE A 205 8.14 5.61 3.00
C ILE A 205 9.03 5.46 1.77
N ASP A 206 9.51 6.56 1.20
CA ASP A 206 10.38 6.49 0.02
C ASP A 206 11.84 6.14 0.39
N THR A 207 12.69 5.96 -0.61
CA THR A 207 14.10 5.59 -0.41
C THR A 207 14.89 6.67 0.33
N ASP A 208 14.62 7.95 0.04
CA ASP A 208 15.33 9.06 0.70
C ASP A 208 14.95 9.14 2.18
N GLU A 209 13.66 8.94 2.48
CA GLU A 209 13.14 8.90 3.85
C GLU A 209 13.72 7.71 4.63
N GLY A 210 13.72 6.51 4.03
CA GLY A 210 14.28 5.31 4.65
C GLY A 210 15.77 5.43 4.94
N ASN A 211 16.53 6.00 4.00
CA ASN A 211 17.96 6.24 4.17
C ASN A 211 18.23 7.31 5.25
N ALA A 212 17.43 8.38 5.29
CA ALA A 212 17.62 9.46 6.28
C ALA A 212 17.44 8.99 7.73
N VAL A 213 16.62 7.96 7.94
CA VAL A 213 16.33 7.40 9.27
C VAL A 213 17.09 6.10 9.56
N ASP A 214 17.95 5.64 8.62
CA ASP A 214 18.66 4.36 8.72
C ASP A 214 17.72 3.21 9.10
N LEU A 215 16.65 3.04 8.29
CA LEU A 215 15.56 2.12 8.59
C LEU A 215 16.03 0.67 8.75
N ASP A 216 17.03 0.24 7.97
CA ASP A 216 17.56 -1.13 8.01
C ASP A 216 18.19 -1.49 9.38
N HIS A 217 18.63 -0.48 10.14
CA HIS A 217 19.21 -0.65 11.48
C HIS A 217 18.29 -0.09 12.57
N ALA A 218 17.02 0.19 12.26
CA ALA A 218 16.07 0.66 13.26
C ALA A 218 15.85 -0.37 14.36
N THR A 219 15.90 0.09 15.60
CA THR A 219 15.68 -0.75 16.79
C THR A 219 14.22 -0.78 17.21
N SER A 220 13.46 0.24 16.82
CA SER A 220 12.05 0.35 17.16
C SER A 220 11.33 1.27 16.16
N VAL A 221 10.08 0.93 15.85
CA VAL A 221 9.17 1.76 15.06
C VAL A 221 7.84 1.90 15.80
N LYS A 222 7.30 3.11 15.82
CA LYS A 222 6.03 3.41 16.49
C LYS A 222 5.19 4.36 15.65
N LEU A 223 3.98 3.93 15.31
CA LEU A 223 2.97 4.75 14.67
C LEU A 223 2.02 5.30 15.74
N PHE A 224 1.65 6.57 15.66
CA PHE A 224 0.79 7.19 16.64
C PHE A 224 0.01 8.39 16.07
N VAL A 225 -1.14 8.67 16.67
CA VAL A 225 -1.93 9.88 16.38
C VAL A 225 -1.26 11.07 17.08
N PRO A 226 -1.02 12.21 16.40
CA PRO A 226 -0.45 13.38 17.04
C PRO A 226 -1.38 13.92 18.13
N GLU A 227 -0.82 14.33 19.27
CA GLU A 227 -1.58 14.97 20.35
C GLU A 227 -2.17 16.30 19.85
N GLY A 228 -3.48 16.45 19.96
CA GLY A 228 -4.19 17.66 19.55
C GLY A 228 -4.90 17.60 18.20
N CYS A 229 -4.72 16.54 17.42
CA CYS A 229 -5.51 16.32 16.21
C CYS A 229 -6.87 15.73 16.56
N LYS A 230 -7.80 16.57 16.99
CA LYS A 230 -9.22 16.22 17.02
C LYS A 230 -9.71 16.40 15.58
N CYS A 231 -9.62 15.37 14.76
CA CYS A 231 -10.31 15.33 13.47
C CYS A 231 -11.81 15.49 13.78
N LYS A 232 -12.32 16.71 13.54
CA LYS A 232 -13.75 16.94 13.58
C LYS A 232 -14.31 16.35 12.31
N HIS A 233 -14.84 15.14 12.41
CA HIS A 233 -15.77 14.64 11.42
C HIS A 233 -17.05 15.51 11.52
N SER A 234 -17.21 16.43 10.59
CA SER A 234 -18.44 17.19 10.36
C SER A 234 -19.02 16.77 9.04
#